data_9c759be6db1f2a7235fb4f396e851541
#
_entry.id   9c759be6db1f2a7235fb4f396e851541
#
_cell.length_a   1.000
_cell.length_b   1.000
_cell.length_c   1.000
_cell.angle_alpha   90.00
_cell.angle_beta   90.00
_cell.angle_gamma   90.00
#
_symmetry.space_group_name_H-M   'P 1'
#
loop_
_entity.id
_entity.type
_entity.pdbx_description
1 polymer ?
#
loop_
_entity_poly.entity_id
_entity_poly.type
_entity_poly.pdbx_seq_one_letter_code
_entity_poly.pdbx_strand_id
1 'polypeptide(L)'
;MTGSIDGPRLGPKAGGAPDSLVVLVHGYGANGEDLIGLAPYLQRVLPRAAFVAPDAPESVPGVPFGRQWFAITRLDPQLLAAGADSAAPVLDAFLDAELKRQGVAPARLALVGFSQGTMMALHVGLRRAVPPVAIVGFSGALVAPERLAREIKGRPPVLLIHGDSDPMVPVVAMHAAEAGLAAAGVPVSSHVAPGLGHGIDPEGLQRAMSFLAEAFAAAR
;
A
#
# COMPACT_ATOMS: atom_id res chain seq x y z
N MET A 1 -1.96 -19.33 15.35
CA MET A 1 -1.46 -19.78 14.03
C MET A 1 -1.80 -18.66 13.06
N THR A 2 -0.82 -17.86 12.66
CA THR A 2 -1.00 -16.82 11.65
C THR A 2 -1.15 -17.53 10.30
N GLY A 3 -2.38 -17.65 9.80
CA GLY A 3 -2.66 -18.22 8.50
C GLY A 3 -1.86 -17.47 7.41
N SER A 4 -1.22 -18.19 6.49
CA SER A 4 -0.59 -17.57 5.34
C SER A 4 -1.69 -16.96 4.46
N ILE A 5 -1.54 -15.68 4.13
CA ILE A 5 -2.41 -15.02 3.13
C ILE A 5 -1.91 -15.32 1.72
N ASP A 6 -2.81 -15.23 0.74
CA ASP A 6 -2.51 -15.44 -0.67
C ASP A 6 -3.42 -14.53 -1.52
N GLY A 7 -3.20 -14.46 -2.84
CA GLY A 7 -4.04 -13.66 -3.72
C GLY A 7 -3.60 -13.74 -5.18
N PRO A 8 -4.32 -13.06 -6.09
CA PRO A 8 -4.04 -13.05 -7.51
C PRO A 8 -2.70 -12.42 -7.84
N ARG A 9 -2.09 -12.89 -8.92
CA ARG A 9 -0.77 -12.46 -9.41
C ARG A 9 -0.80 -12.16 -10.88
N LEU A 10 0.06 -11.25 -11.29
CA LEU A 10 0.33 -10.95 -12.69
C LEU A 10 1.85 -10.88 -12.89
N GLY A 11 2.38 -11.77 -13.74
CA GLY A 11 3.80 -11.82 -14.07
C GLY A 11 4.26 -10.66 -14.96
N PRO A 12 5.58 -10.55 -15.23
CA PRO A 12 6.12 -9.51 -16.10
C PRO A 12 5.51 -9.54 -17.50
N LYS A 13 5.06 -8.37 -17.99
CA LYS A 13 4.56 -8.23 -19.37
C LYS A 13 5.65 -8.50 -20.41
N ALA A 14 6.89 -8.18 -20.09
CA ALA A 14 8.05 -8.45 -20.93
C ALA A 14 8.46 -9.92 -20.95
N GLY A 15 7.83 -10.77 -20.14
CA GLY A 15 8.23 -12.17 -19.95
C GLY A 15 9.51 -12.33 -19.13
N GLY A 16 9.87 -13.58 -18.84
CA GLY A 16 11.07 -13.92 -18.06
C GLY A 16 10.92 -13.71 -16.54
N ALA A 17 12.05 -13.77 -15.83
CA ALA A 17 12.07 -13.51 -14.40
C ALA A 17 11.82 -12.01 -14.10
N PRO A 18 11.03 -11.69 -13.06
CA PRO A 18 10.82 -10.29 -12.67
C PRO A 18 12.08 -9.67 -12.08
N ASP A 19 12.29 -8.38 -12.33
CA ASP A 19 13.35 -7.59 -11.71
C ASP A 19 12.87 -6.74 -10.52
N SER A 20 11.56 -6.72 -10.28
CA SER A 20 10.90 -5.94 -9.25
C SER A 20 9.54 -6.54 -8.88
N LEU A 21 9.06 -6.22 -7.68
CA LEU A 21 7.78 -6.67 -7.16
C LEU A 21 6.94 -5.47 -6.72
N VAL A 22 5.70 -5.40 -7.17
CA VAL A 22 4.70 -4.43 -6.71
C VAL A 22 3.60 -5.21 -5.99
N VAL A 23 3.38 -4.89 -4.71
CA VAL A 23 2.31 -5.49 -3.90
C VAL A 23 1.19 -4.48 -3.73
N LEU A 24 -0.02 -4.89 -4.15
CA LEU A 24 -1.24 -4.10 -4.13
C LEU A 24 -2.05 -4.48 -2.89
N VAL A 25 -2.21 -3.57 -1.94
CA VAL A 25 -2.81 -3.81 -0.62
C VAL A 25 -4.20 -3.21 -0.60
N HIS A 26 -5.24 -4.06 -0.63
CA HIS A 26 -6.63 -3.63 -0.77
C HIS A 26 -7.23 -3.00 0.49
N GLY A 27 -8.36 -2.30 0.33
CA GLY A 27 -9.11 -1.66 1.40
C GLY A 27 -10.05 -2.62 2.15
N TYR A 28 -10.67 -2.10 3.20
CA TYR A 28 -11.69 -2.80 3.99
C TYR A 28 -12.89 -3.19 3.09
N GLY A 29 -13.33 -4.42 3.20
CA GLY A 29 -14.48 -4.95 2.45
C GLY A 29 -14.19 -5.36 1.01
N ALA A 30 -12.99 -5.06 0.50
CA ALA A 30 -12.49 -5.50 -0.80
C ALA A 30 -11.68 -6.81 -0.66
N ASN A 31 -11.01 -7.22 -1.72
CA ASN A 31 -10.11 -8.38 -1.75
C ASN A 31 -9.01 -8.17 -2.81
N GLY A 32 -8.14 -9.15 -2.99
CA GLY A 32 -7.05 -9.07 -3.96
C GLY A 32 -7.51 -8.96 -5.40
N GLU A 33 -8.63 -9.61 -5.78
CA GLU A 33 -9.18 -9.55 -7.15
C GLU A 33 -9.62 -8.12 -7.51
N ASP A 34 -10.12 -7.34 -6.54
CA ASP A 34 -10.51 -5.95 -6.78
C ASP A 34 -9.31 -5.08 -7.14
N LEU A 35 -8.17 -5.28 -6.46
CA LEU A 35 -7.04 -4.37 -6.63
C LEU A 35 -6.04 -4.82 -7.69
N ILE A 36 -5.96 -6.13 -8.00
CA ILE A 36 -5.05 -6.62 -9.05
C ILE A 36 -5.38 -6.01 -10.42
N GLY A 37 -6.60 -5.53 -10.61
CA GLY A 37 -7.02 -4.79 -11.81
C GLY A 37 -6.20 -3.55 -12.12
N LEU A 38 -5.42 -3.01 -11.17
CA LEU A 38 -4.47 -1.91 -11.42
C LEU A 38 -3.18 -2.40 -12.11
N ALA A 39 -2.81 -3.67 -11.95
CA ALA A 39 -1.54 -4.20 -12.46
C ALA A 39 -1.37 -4.05 -13.99
N PRO A 40 -2.38 -4.27 -14.87
CA PRO A 40 -2.23 -4.05 -16.29
C PRO A 40 -1.88 -2.60 -16.68
N TYR A 41 -2.31 -1.61 -15.89
CA TYR A 41 -1.94 -0.21 -16.10
C TYR A 41 -0.48 0.03 -15.69
N LEU A 42 -0.11 -0.43 -14.50
CA LEU A 42 1.26 -0.32 -13.96
C LEU A 42 2.29 -1.04 -14.83
N GLN A 43 1.93 -2.17 -15.47
CA GLN A 43 2.79 -2.88 -16.41
C GLN A 43 3.19 -2.07 -17.64
N ARG A 44 2.47 -0.98 -17.97
CA ARG A 44 2.85 -0.10 -19.09
C ARG A 44 4.16 0.62 -18.83
N VAL A 45 4.44 0.93 -17.57
CA VAL A 45 5.66 1.66 -17.14
C VAL A 45 6.66 0.74 -16.40
N LEU A 46 6.20 -0.41 -15.90
CA LEU A 46 7.01 -1.42 -15.20
C LEU A 46 6.86 -2.80 -15.88
N PRO A 47 7.29 -2.94 -17.15
CA PRO A 47 7.00 -4.16 -17.93
C PRO A 47 7.73 -5.42 -17.43
N ARG A 48 8.75 -5.25 -16.58
CA ARG A 48 9.51 -6.35 -15.97
C ARG A 48 9.13 -6.65 -14.53
N ALA A 49 8.18 -5.90 -13.95
CA ALA A 49 7.70 -6.14 -12.60
C ALA A 49 6.72 -7.31 -12.53
N ALA A 50 6.78 -8.06 -11.43
CA ALA A 50 5.69 -8.91 -10.99
C ALA A 50 4.74 -8.12 -10.09
N PHE A 51 3.45 -8.48 -10.11
CA PHE A 51 2.40 -7.87 -9.30
C PHE A 51 1.66 -8.95 -8.53
N VAL A 52 1.29 -8.63 -7.29
CA VAL A 52 0.46 -9.49 -6.44
C VAL A 52 -0.45 -8.64 -5.58
N ALA A 53 -1.67 -9.09 -5.36
CA ALA A 53 -2.63 -8.45 -4.48
C ALA A 53 -3.14 -9.48 -3.46
N PRO A 54 -2.52 -9.60 -2.26
CA PRO A 54 -2.95 -10.56 -1.27
C PRO A 54 -4.31 -10.22 -0.68
N ASP A 55 -5.12 -11.25 -0.41
CA ASP A 55 -6.30 -11.14 0.43
C ASP A 55 -5.89 -10.88 1.88
N ALA A 56 -6.52 -9.93 2.52
CA ALA A 56 -6.33 -9.69 3.95
C ALA A 56 -6.81 -10.90 4.77
N PRO A 57 -6.26 -11.12 6.00
CA PRO A 57 -6.45 -12.37 6.74
C PRO A 57 -7.88 -12.61 7.22
N GLU A 58 -8.66 -11.55 7.47
CA GLU A 58 -9.96 -11.68 8.08
C GLU A 58 -11.10 -11.43 7.08
N SER A 59 -12.21 -12.16 7.23
CA SER A 59 -13.45 -11.89 6.50
C SER A 59 -14.22 -10.74 7.14
N VAL A 60 -14.90 -9.94 6.35
CA VAL A 60 -15.81 -8.90 6.86
C VAL A 60 -17.19 -9.52 7.09
N PRO A 61 -17.73 -9.47 8.32
CA PRO A 61 -19.05 -10.00 8.60
C PRO A 61 -20.13 -9.36 7.71
N GLY A 62 -20.94 -10.20 7.06
CA GLY A 62 -22.04 -9.73 6.21
C GLY A 62 -21.64 -9.21 4.82
N VAL A 63 -20.37 -9.22 4.47
CA VAL A 63 -19.87 -8.84 3.12
C VAL A 63 -19.32 -10.08 2.43
N PRO A 64 -20.03 -10.67 1.46
CA PRO A 64 -19.55 -11.82 0.72
C PRO A 64 -18.21 -11.53 0.05
N PHE A 65 -17.22 -12.42 0.26
CA PHE A 65 -15.84 -12.29 -0.26
C PHE A 65 -15.05 -11.08 0.25
N GLY A 66 -15.67 -10.18 1.04
CA GLY A 66 -15.02 -9.00 1.61
C GLY A 66 -13.99 -9.41 2.68
N ARG A 67 -12.82 -8.79 2.59
CA ARG A 67 -11.68 -9.03 3.50
C ARG A 67 -11.30 -7.75 4.23
N GLN A 68 -10.63 -7.89 5.37
CA GLN A 68 -10.11 -6.78 6.17
C GLN A 68 -8.77 -7.16 6.77
N TRP A 69 -7.88 -6.19 6.88
CA TRP A 69 -6.61 -6.35 7.58
C TRP A 69 -6.83 -6.45 9.09
N PHE A 70 -7.72 -5.61 9.57
CA PHE A 70 -8.20 -5.59 10.96
C PHE A 70 -9.60 -5.00 11.01
N ALA A 71 -10.36 -5.32 12.06
CA ALA A 71 -11.72 -4.83 12.22
C ALA A 71 -11.75 -3.31 12.45
N ILE A 72 -12.59 -2.59 11.71
CA ILE A 72 -12.86 -1.17 11.89
C ILE A 72 -14.28 -1.03 12.43
N THR A 73 -14.42 -0.87 13.73
CA THR A 73 -15.72 -0.63 14.38
C THR A 73 -16.02 0.87 14.52
N ARG A 74 -14.97 1.69 14.57
CA ARG A 74 -14.99 3.15 14.57
C ARG A 74 -13.62 3.71 14.20
N LEU A 75 -13.57 4.95 13.74
CA LEU A 75 -12.33 5.65 13.39
C LEU A 75 -11.65 6.23 14.64
N ASP A 76 -11.30 5.37 15.58
CA ASP A 76 -10.56 5.71 16.80
C ASP A 76 -9.06 5.48 16.54
N PRO A 77 -8.19 6.48 16.73
CA PRO A 77 -6.75 6.35 16.44
C PRO A 77 -6.06 5.20 17.17
N GLN A 78 -6.44 4.93 18.42
CA GLN A 78 -5.84 3.86 19.22
C GLN A 78 -6.26 2.48 18.71
N LEU A 79 -7.55 2.34 18.33
CA LEU A 79 -8.05 1.09 17.74
C LEU A 79 -7.43 0.82 16.37
N LEU A 80 -7.29 1.85 15.54
CA LEU A 80 -6.60 1.72 14.25
C LEU A 80 -5.14 1.32 14.42
N ALA A 81 -4.44 1.92 15.41
CA ALA A 81 -3.07 1.58 15.73
C ALA A 81 -2.93 0.11 16.17
N ALA A 82 -3.75 -0.32 17.13
CA ALA A 82 -3.75 -1.70 17.62
C ALA A 82 -4.08 -2.71 16.51
N GLY A 83 -5.04 -2.38 15.65
CA GLY A 83 -5.40 -3.20 14.50
C GLY A 83 -4.24 -3.34 13.50
N ALA A 84 -3.61 -2.22 13.14
CA ALA A 84 -2.46 -2.24 12.23
C ALA A 84 -1.27 -3.02 12.82
N ASP A 85 -0.99 -2.86 14.13
CA ASP A 85 0.06 -3.61 14.82
C ASP A 85 -0.22 -5.13 14.78
N SER A 86 -1.49 -5.53 14.95
CA SER A 86 -1.90 -6.94 14.91
C SER A 86 -1.77 -7.56 13.51
N ALA A 87 -2.11 -6.80 12.46
CA ALA A 87 -2.07 -7.27 11.08
C ALA A 87 -0.68 -7.18 10.44
N ALA A 88 0.19 -6.30 10.93
CA ALA A 88 1.51 -6.03 10.34
C ALA A 88 2.38 -7.28 10.17
N PRO A 89 2.49 -8.21 11.14
CA PRO A 89 3.30 -9.42 10.99
C PRO A 89 2.83 -10.33 9.85
N VAL A 90 1.52 -10.35 9.57
CA VAL A 90 0.94 -11.17 8.50
C VAL A 90 1.34 -10.62 7.13
N LEU A 91 1.18 -9.32 6.94
CA LEU A 91 1.59 -8.66 5.68
C LEU A 91 3.11 -8.73 5.50
N ASP A 92 3.89 -8.44 6.54
CA ASP A 92 5.35 -8.45 6.46
C ASP A 92 5.91 -9.84 6.08
N ALA A 93 5.39 -10.90 6.71
CA ALA A 93 5.75 -12.28 6.37
C ALA A 93 5.36 -12.66 4.93
N PHE A 94 4.20 -12.17 4.46
CA PHE A 94 3.79 -12.37 3.07
C PHE A 94 4.75 -11.68 2.10
N LEU A 95 5.17 -10.44 2.38
CA LEU A 95 6.11 -9.69 1.55
C LEU A 95 7.43 -10.45 1.40
N ASP A 96 7.97 -10.99 2.51
CA ASP A 96 9.21 -11.76 2.49
C ASP A 96 9.08 -13.07 1.71
N ALA A 97 7.97 -13.78 1.91
CA ALA A 97 7.68 -15.02 1.20
C ALA A 97 7.54 -14.78 -0.32
N GLU A 98 6.86 -13.70 -0.72
CA GLU A 98 6.63 -13.38 -2.11
C GLU A 98 7.89 -12.87 -2.81
N LEU A 99 8.72 -12.05 -2.16
CA LEU A 99 10.04 -11.66 -2.66
C LEU A 99 10.91 -12.89 -2.94
N LYS A 100 10.95 -13.83 -1.99
CA LYS A 100 11.67 -15.10 -2.16
C LYS A 100 11.10 -15.94 -3.30
N ARG A 101 9.78 -16.04 -3.38
CA ARG A 101 9.07 -16.79 -4.44
C ARG A 101 9.39 -16.27 -5.83
N GLN A 102 9.44 -14.94 -5.98
CA GLN A 102 9.70 -14.27 -7.25
C GLN A 102 11.21 -14.15 -7.57
N GLY A 103 12.09 -14.44 -6.62
CA GLY A 103 13.52 -14.23 -6.76
C GLY A 103 13.92 -12.75 -6.87
N VAL A 104 13.11 -11.86 -6.29
CA VAL A 104 13.32 -10.41 -6.32
C VAL A 104 14.04 -9.95 -5.05
N ALA A 105 15.04 -9.08 -5.21
CA ALA A 105 15.75 -8.50 -4.08
C ALA A 105 14.81 -7.62 -3.22
N PRO A 106 14.93 -7.63 -1.87
CA PRO A 106 14.06 -6.84 -0.99
C PRO A 106 14.03 -5.34 -1.31
N ALA A 107 15.14 -4.76 -1.77
CA ALA A 107 15.23 -3.36 -2.20
C ALA A 107 14.50 -3.06 -3.52
N ARG A 108 13.92 -4.07 -4.19
CA ARG A 108 13.15 -3.94 -5.43
C ARG A 108 11.63 -4.16 -5.21
N LEU A 109 11.16 -3.95 -3.98
CA LEU A 109 9.76 -3.99 -3.59
C LEU A 109 9.13 -2.60 -3.67
N ALA A 110 7.93 -2.46 -4.20
CA ALA A 110 7.07 -1.29 -4.00
C ALA A 110 5.72 -1.71 -3.41
N LEU A 111 5.12 -0.84 -2.62
CA LEU A 111 3.79 -1.04 -2.05
C LEU A 111 2.80 -0.02 -2.62
N VAL A 112 1.62 -0.47 -3.01
CA VAL A 112 0.51 0.38 -3.44
C VAL A 112 -0.69 0.01 -2.59
N GLY A 113 -1.19 0.94 -1.79
CA GLY A 113 -2.32 0.72 -0.90
C GLY A 113 -3.56 1.53 -1.30
N PHE A 114 -4.73 0.99 -1.00
CA PHE A 114 -5.99 1.70 -1.07
C PHE A 114 -6.69 1.67 0.29
N SER A 115 -7.12 2.81 0.81
CA SER A 115 -7.88 2.93 2.06
C SER A 115 -7.18 2.26 3.24
N GLN A 116 -7.76 1.23 3.87
CA GLN A 116 -7.10 0.43 4.90
C GLN A 116 -5.76 -0.17 4.42
N GLY A 117 -5.67 -0.52 3.13
CA GLY A 117 -4.43 -0.98 2.54
C GLY A 117 -3.34 0.09 2.51
N THR A 118 -3.68 1.37 2.36
CA THR A 118 -2.73 2.48 2.53
C THR A 118 -2.21 2.54 3.96
N MET A 119 -3.10 2.39 4.95
CA MET A 119 -2.69 2.34 6.36
C MET A 119 -1.67 1.23 6.59
N MET A 120 -1.93 0.03 6.05
CA MET A 120 -1.03 -1.13 6.17
C MET A 120 0.28 -0.95 5.40
N ALA A 121 0.23 -0.43 4.17
CA ALA A 121 1.42 -0.19 3.36
C ALA A 121 2.39 0.80 4.01
N LEU A 122 1.87 1.89 4.58
CA LEU A 122 2.66 2.85 5.35
C LEU A 122 3.16 2.23 6.66
N HIS A 123 2.27 1.54 7.40
CA HIS A 123 2.62 0.97 8.71
C HIS A 123 3.73 -0.08 8.60
N VAL A 124 3.62 -1.01 7.66
CA VAL A 124 4.61 -2.07 7.43
C VAL A 124 5.83 -1.52 6.68
N GLY A 125 5.62 -0.84 5.56
CA GLY A 125 6.71 -0.44 4.66
C GLY A 125 7.76 0.44 5.31
N LEU A 126 7.34 1.38 6.19
CA LEU A 126 8.25 2.26 6.93
C LEU A 126 9.02 1.56 8.06
N ARG A 127 8.56 0.37 8.50
CA ARG A 127 9.14 -0.41 9.60
C ARG A 127 9.94 -1.63 9.14
N ARG A 128 10.02 -1.89 7.83
CA ARG A 128 10.85 -2.99 7.28
C ARG A 128 12.34 -2.69 7.42
N ALA A 129 13.14 -3.74 7.68
CA ALA A 129 14.59 -3.64 7.78
C ALA A 129 15.21 -3.18 6.43
N VAL A 130 14.70 -3.71 5.32
CA VAL A 130 14.96 -3.20 3.97
C VAL A 130 13.67 -2.53 3.50
N PRO A 131 13.63 -1.20 3.43
CA PRO A 131 12.42 -0.47 3.04
C PRO A 131 12.07 -0.74 1.57
N PRO A 132 10.79 -0.63 1.19
CA PRO A 132 10.41 -0.65 -0.22
C PRO A 132 11.06 0.51 -0.97
N VAL A 133 11.19 0.37 -2.29
CA VAL A 133 11.72 1.43 -3.16
C VAL A 133 10.78 2.65 -3.19
N ALA A 134 9.49 2.42 -3.02
CA ALA A 134 8.46 3.46 -2.96
C ALA A 134 7.18 2.93 -2.29
N ILE A 135 6.36 3.85 -1.77
CA ILE A 135 5.00 3.57 -1.29
C ILE A 135 4.05 4.55 -1.97
N VAL A 136 2.96 4.03 -2.55
CA VAL A 136 1.83 4.82 -3.04
C VAL A 136 0.61 4.52 -2.18
N GLY A 137 -0.03 5.54 -1.67
CA GLY A 137 -1.25 5.42 -0.87
C GLY A 137 -2.40 6.20 -1.47
N PHE A 138 -3.51 5.50 -1.77
CA PHE A 138 -4.76 6.09 -2.19
C PHE A 138 -5.75 6.12 -1.05
N SER A 139 -6.44 7.25 -0.83
CA SER A 139 -7.62 7.41 0.05
C SER A 139 -7.47 6.81 1.45
N GLY A 140 -6.28 6.94 2.06
CA GLY A 140 -5.96 6.34 3.36
C GLY A 140 -5.47 7.32 4.41
N ALA A 141 -4.87 6.80 5.46
CA ALA A 141 -4.34 7.58 6.58
C ALA A 141 -3.01 7.00 7.09
N LEU A 142 -2.23 7.84 7.78
CA LEU A 142 -1.07 7.40 8.56
C LEU A 142 -1.53 7.00 9.97
N VAL A 143 -1.32 5.74 10.33
CA VAL A 143 -1.69 5.20 11.63
C VAL A 143 -0.54 5.39 12.61
N ALA A 144 -0.86 5.80 13.85
CA ALA A 144 0.09 6.04 14.93
C ALA A 144 1.27 6.97 14.55
N PRO A 145 0.99 8.18 14.02
CA PRO A 145 2.03 9.11 13.58
C PRO A 145 3.00 9.51 14.71
N GLU A 146 2.53 9.56 15.95
CA GLU A 146 3.30 9.88 17.15
C GLU A 146 4.39 8.86 17.48
N ARG A 147 4.23 7.64 16.98
CA ARG A 147 5.19 6.54 17.18
C ARG A 147 6.23 6.46 16.05
N LEU A 148 5.93 7.05 14.89
CA LEU A 148 6.68 6.85 13.66
C LEU A 148 8.17 7.17 13.82
N ALA A 149 8.52 8.29 14.41
CA ALA A 149 9.91 8.72 14.56
C ALA A 149 10.79 7.72 15.34
N ARG A 150 10.20 6.93 16.24
CA ARG A 150 10.90 5.90 17.03
C ARG A 150 10.96 4.54 16.34
N GLU A 151 9.99 4.26 15.47
CA GLU A 151 9.78 2.92 14.91
C GLU A 151 10.24 2.80 13.46
N ILE A 152 10.41 3.93 12.78
CA ILE A 152 10.82 3.98 11.37
C ILE A 152 12.23 3.41 11.18
N LYS A 153 12.37 2.49 10.22
CA LYS A 153 13.65 1.87 9.86
C LYS A 153 14.17 2.35 8.50
N GLY A 154 13.31 2.84 7.65
CA GLY A 154 13.69 3.37 6.35
C GLY A 154 12.78 4.52 5.93
N ARG A 155 13.26 5.33 4.98
CA ARG A 155 12.55 6.53 4.48
C ARG A 155 12.37 6.45 2.97
N PRO A 156 11.61 5.46 2.48
CA PRO A 156 11.28 5.41 1.05
C PRO A 156 10.46 6.64 0.65
N PRO A 157 10.55 7.09 -0.59
CA PRO A 157 9.65 8.11 -1.10
C PRO A 157 8.19 7.61 -1.03
N VAL A 158 7.28 8.53 -0.66
CA VAL A 158 5.84 8.26 -0.52
C VAL A 158 5.06 9.22 -1.41
N LEU A 159 4.07 8.68 -2.14
CA LEU A 159 3.05 9.46 -2.85
C LEU A 159 1.69 9.17 -2.22
N LEU A 160 0.99 10.23 -1.79
CA LEU A 160 -0.37 10.15 -1.28
C LEU A 160 -1.34 10.78 -2.28
N ILE A 161 -2.45 10.09 -2.59
CA ILE A 161 -3.48 10.55 -3.51
C ILE A 161 -4.84 10.40 -2.85
N HIS A 162 -5.66 11.47 -2.89
CA HIS A 162 -6.92 11.48 -2.16
C HIS A 162 -7.98 12.34 -2.86
N GLY A 163 -9.23 11.90 -2.88
CA GLY A 163 -10.35 12.70 -3.33
C GLY A 163 -10.77 13.74 -2.27
N ASP A 164 -11.03 14.98 -2.68
CA ASP A 164 -11.49 16.03 -1.76
C ASP A 164 -12.95 15.84 -1.28
N SER A 165 -13.70 15.01 -1.98
CA SER A 165 -15.11 14.69 -1.69
C SER A 165 -15.27 13.28 -1.08
N ASP A 166 -14.21 12.72 -0.50
CA ASP A 166 -14.21 11.38 0.10
C ASP A 166 -15.05 11.35 1.39
N PRO A 167 -16.20 10.61 1.40
CA PRO A 167 -17.08 10.54 2.57
C PRO A 167 -16.63 9.48 3.59
N MET A 168 -15.70 8.58 3.24
CA MET A 168 -15.27 7.46 4.09
C MET A 168 -14.02 7.83 4.89
N VAL A 169 -13.03 8.38 4.22
CA VAL A 169 -11.79 8.89 4.83
C VAL A 169 -11.65 10.35 4.39
N PRO A 170 -11.93 11.33 5.25
CA PRO A 170 -11.84 12.73 4.87
C PRO A 170 -10.43 13.11 4.41
N VAL A 171 -10.29 13.98 3.40
CA VAL A 171 -9.01 14.41 2.82
C VAL A 171 -8.03 14.99 3.85
N VAL A 172 -8.54 15.52 4.98
CA VAL A 172 -7.72 15.99 6.10
C VAL A 172 -6.83 14.88 6.67
N ALA A 173 -7.23 13.61 6.55
CA ALA A 173 -6.39 12.48 6.96
C ALA A 173 -5.14 12.34 6.09
N MET A 174 -5.22 12.63 4.78
CA MET A 174 -4.05 12.68 3.90
C MET A 174 -3.11 13.83 4.28
N HIS A 175 -3.64 15.03 4.55
CA HIS A 175 -2.80 16.17 4.97
C HIS A 175 -2.11 15.89 6.31
N ALA A 176 -2.82 15.24 7.26
CA ALA A 176 -2.21 14.81 8.52
C ALA A 176 -1.12 13.74 8.29
N ALA A 177 -1.35 12.80 7.36
CA ALA A 177 -0.36 11.79 6.99
C ALA A 177 0.88 12.42 6.35
N GLU A 178 0.71 13.37 5.43
CA GLU A 178 1.80 14.12 4.81
C GLU A 178 2.64 14.85 5.87
N ALA A 179 2.00 15.59 6.76
CA ALA A 179 2.67 16.29 7.85
C ALA A 179 3.45 15.32 8.78
N GLY A 180 2.83 14.19 9.17
CA GLY A 180 3.46 13.18 10.01
C GLY A 180 4.66 12.49 9.36
N LEU A 181 4.56 12.18 8.06
CA LEU A 181 5.66 11.61 7.27
C LEU A 181 6.81 12.60 7.13
N ALA A 182 6.52 13.86 6.77
CA ALA A 182 7.52 14.93 6.66
C ALA A 182 8.24 15.16 7.98
N ALA A 183 7.52 15.20 9.11
CA ALA A 183 8.09 15.34 10.46
C ALA A 183 9.04 14.18 10.83
N ALA A 184 8.81 12.97 10.27
CA ALA A 184 9.70 11.82 10.42
C ALA A 184 10.84 11.78 9.38
N GLY A 185 10.97 12.81 8.54
CA GLY A 185 11.99 12.92 7.49
C GLY A 185 11.76 11.99 6.30
N VAL A 186 10.52 11.53 6.07
CA VAL A 186 10.15 10.72 4.89
C VAL A 186 9.88 11.66 3.72
N PRO A 187 10.53 11.48 2.57
CA PRO A 187 10.18 12.21 1.34
C PRO A 187 8.73 11.89 0.97
N VAL A 188 7.86 12.88 1.00
CA VAL A 188 6.44 12.71 0.69
C VAL A 188 5.98 13.77 -0.30
N SER A 189 5.16 13.35 -1.25
CA SER A 189 4.37 14.20 -2.12
C SER A 189 2.91 13.80 -2.07
N SER A 190 2.01 14.74 -2.34
CA SER A 190 0.58 14.50 -2.30
C SER A 190 -0.15 15.07 -3.52
N HIS A 191 -1.30 14.49 -3.83
CA HIS A 191 -2.21 14.97 -4.86
C HIS A 191 -3.65 14.87 -4.36
N VAL A 192 -4.37 16.00 -4.40
CA VAL A 192 -5.80 16.05 -4.15
C VAL A 192 -6.53 15.99 -5.48
N ALA A 193 -7.41 14.99 -5.64
CA ALA A 193 -8.25 14.82 -6.83
C ALA A 193 -9.60 15.55 -6.64
N PRO A 194 -9.85 16.66 -7.37
CA PRO A 194 -11.05 17.45 -7.17
C PRO A 194 -12.34 16.68 -7.53
N GLY A 195 -13.34 16.74 -6.65
CA GLY A 195 -14.64 16.09 -6.85
C GLY A 195 -14.63 14.56 -6.75
N LEU A 196 -13.47 13.95 -6.50
CA LEU A 196 -13.38 12.51 -6.34
C LEU A 196 -13.84 12.10 -4.93
N GLY A 197 -14.67 11.06 -4.86
CA GLY A 197 -15.03 10.38 -3.61
C GLY A 197 -13.98 9.38 -3.16
N HIS A 198 -14.41 8.28 -2.50
CA HIS A 198 -13.53 7.20 -2.04
C HIS A 198 -13.16 6.27 -3.20
N GLY A 199 -12.13 6.61 -3.96
CA GLY A 199 -11.78 5.88 -5.18
C GLY A 199 -10.41 6.25 -5.75
N ILE A 200 -10.12 5.69 -6.92
CA ILE A 200 -8.90 5.94 -7.71
C ILE A 200 -9.35 6.47 -9.07
N ASP A 201 -8.94 7.68 -9.40
CA ASP A 201 -9.21 8.30 -10.69
C ASP A 201 -8.07 8.08 -11.69
N PRO A 202 -8.30 8.33 -12.99
CA PRO A 202 -7.26 8.17 -14.01
C PRO A 202 -6.04 9.05 -13.81
N GLU A 203 -6.21 10.28 -13.31
CA GLU A 203 -5.08 11.20 -13.06
C GLU A 203 -4.24 10.70 -11.89
N GLY A 204 -4.86 10.32 -10.77
CA GLY A 204 -4.17 9.73 -9.62
C GLY A 204 -3.40 8.47 -10.00
N LEU A 205 -4.00 7.59 -10.81
CA LEU A 205 -3.32 6.39 -11.32
C LEU A 205 -2.12 6.74 -12.20
N GLN A 206 -2.26 7.73 -13.08
CA GLN A 206 -1.14 8.19 -13.93
C GLN A 206 0.02 8.74 -13.10
N ARG A 207 -0.27 9.51 -12.04
CA ARG A 207 0.74 10.01 -11.09
C ARG A 207 1.45 8.87 -10.38
N ALA A 208 0.70 7.86 -9.91
CA ALA A 208 1.26 6.67 -9.29
C ALA A 208 2.19 5.89 -10.25
N MET A 209 1.78 5.74 -11.51
CA MET A 209 2.59 5.10 -12.56
C MET A 209 3.93 5.84 -12.75
N SER A 210 3.91 7.16 -12.91
CA SER A 210 5.12 7.98 -13.10
C SER A 210 6.03 7.90 -11.88
N PHE A 211 5.47 8.06 -10.68
CA PHE A 211 6.19 8.00 -9.42
C PHE A 211 6.91 6.66 -9.21
N LEU A 212 6.23 5.54 -9.46
CA LEU A 212 6.83 4.21 -9.35
C LEU A 212 7.94 3.99 -10.39
N ALA A 213 7.73 4.44 -11.64
CA ALA A 213 8.74 4.31 -12.68
C ALA A 213 10.02 5.07 -12.32
N GLU A 214 9.90 6.29 -11.82
CA GLU A 214 11.03 7.11 -11.36
C GLU A 214 11.74 6.48 -10.17
N ALA A 215 10.99 5.99 -9.16
CA ALA A 215 11.57 5.35 -7.99
C ALA A 215 12.36 4.08 -8.34
N PHE A 216 11.81 3.21 -9.20
CA PHE A 216 12.53 2.02 -9.66
C PHE A 216 13.73 2.35 -10.56
N ALA A 217 13.70 3.43 -11.31
CA ALA A 217 14.83 3.89 -12.11
C ALA A 217 15.98 4.42 -11.24
N ALA A 218 15.65 5.16 -10.17
CA ALA A 218 16.62 5.69 -9.21
C ALA A 218 17.29 4.62 -8.33
N ALA A 219 16.66 3.46 -8.14
CA ALA A 219 17.15 2.35 -7.32
C ALA A 219 17.99 1.32 -8.11
N ARG A 220 18.43 1.66 -9.32
CA ARG A 220 19.26 0.80 -10.17
C ARG A 220 20.72 0.80 -9.74
#